data_64eb429b48e2094932a57e9e97e5c425
#
_entry.id   64eb429b48e2094932a57e9e97e5c425
#
_cell.length_a   1.000
_cell.length_b   1.000
_cell.length_c   1.000
_cell.angle_alpha   90.00
_cell.angle_beta   90.00
_cell.angle_gamma   90.00
#
_symmetry.space_group_name_H-M   'P 1'
#
loop_
_entity.id
_entity.type
_entity.pdbx_description
1 polymer ?
#
loop_
_entity_poly.entity_id
_entity_poly.type
_entity_poly.pdbx_seq_one_letter_code
_entity_poly.pdbx_strand_id
1 'polypeptide(L)'
;MLSESERAFIRNRYERLGTPVTFLELTQTRSLSSFLSMFRDVLRRTKGSARFLRAAMISMNGLRMKNYLQTFAGFKGAKIALLGYDILFPVAATAALQANGVRVAALQERYIHAFYDSYTVAVDDYFVHGDLIKRQYLSNPNCAIGNLIVTGDPRREKIRQHRARALEERSTRFKNYMNVCLILDFHTQPDRYTNSFSFWTDARSNLFFYSHIANLAEANPDTAF
;
A
#
# COMPACT_ATOMS: atom_id res chain seq x y z
N MET A 1 -9.60 -12.70 2.42
CA MET A 1 -10.88 -12.57 1.70
C MET A 1 -11.82 -11.75 2.57
N LEU A 2 -12.58 -10.83 1.97
CA LEU A 2 -13.62 -10.10 2.71
C LEU A 2 -14.75 -11.07 3.10
N SER A 3 -15.25 -10.94 4.32
CA SER A 3 -16.44 -11.66 4.78
C SER A 3 -17.70 -11.18 4.04
N GLU A 4 -18.75 -11.97 4.07
CA GLU A 4 -20.05 -11.56 3.48
C GLU A 4 -20.59 -10.26 4.09
N SER A 5 -20.41 -10.05 5.39
CA SER A 5 -20.81 -8.83 6.09
C SER A 5 -20.03 -7.59 5.63
N GLU A 6 -18.73 -7.72 5.41
CA GLU A 6 -17.90 -6.64 4.89
C GLU A 6 -18.27 -6.30 3.43
N ARG A 7 -18.53 -7.31 2.61
CA ARG A 7 -19.02 -7.13 1.23
C ARG A 7 -20.37 -6.41 1.21
N ALA A 8 -21.31 -6.82 2.06
CA ALA A 8 -22.62 -6.18 2.18
C ALA A 8 -22.49 -4.72 2.64
N PHE A 9 -21.65 -4.45 3.64
CA PHE A 9 -21.37 -3.09 4.11
C PHE A 9 -20.83 -2.19 2.99
N ILE A 10 -19.82 -2.66 2.25
CA ILE A 10 -19.22 -1.92 1.14
C ILE A 10 -20.27 -1.69 0.05
N ARG A 11 -21.01 -2.73 -0.35
CA ARG A 11 -22.05 -2.63 -1.38
C ARG A 11 -23.09 -1.57 -1.00
N ASN A 12 -23.69 -1.65 0.19
CA ASN A 12 -24.70 -0.72 0.65
C ASN A 12 -24.21 0.74 0.72
N ARG A 13 -22.94 0.94 1.08
CA ARG A 13 -22.34 2.28 1.14
C ARG A 13 -22.21 2.91 -0.24
N TYR A 14 -21.74 2.15 -1.22
CA TYR A 14 -21.51 2.69 -2.57
C TYR A 14 -22.79 2.75 -3.41
N GLU A 15 -23.72 1.83 -3.22
CA GLU A 15 -25.05 1.88 -3.86
C GLU A 15 -25.85 3.12 -3.44
N ARG A 16 -25.73 3.55 -2.17
CA ARG A 16 -26.30 4.84 -1.72
C ARG A 16 -25.70 6.05 -2.42
N LEU A 17 -24.52 5.91 -2.97
CA LEU A 17 -23.84 6.95 -3.78
C LEU A 17 -24.10 6.77 -5.28
N GLY A 18 -25.01 5.88 -5.66
CA GLY A 18 -25.32 5.60 -7.07
C GLY A 18 -24.21 4.83 -7.81
N THR A 19 -23.26 4.25 -7.08
CA THR A 19 -22.12 3.54 -7.67
C THR A 19 -22.32 2.03 -7.52
N PRO A 20 -22.51 1.26 -8.62
CA PRO A 20 -22.62 -0.19 -8.54
C PRO A 20 -21.28 -0.81 -8.11
N VAL A 21 -21.34 -1.77 -7.20
CA VAL A 21 -20.15 -2.47 -6.67
C VAL A 21 -20.18 -3.92 -7.11
N THR A 22 -19.11 -4.35 -7.76
CA THR A 22 -18.88 -5.76 -8.09
C THR A 22 -17.59 -6.23 -7.39
N PHE A 23 -17.69 -7.31 -6.64
CA PHE A 23 -16.53 -7.95 -6.04
C PHE A 23 -15.91 -8.94 -7.01
N LEU A 24 -14.62 -8.75 -7.26
CA LEU A 24 -13.83 -9.68 -8.04
C LEU A 24 -13.30 -10.79 -7.15
N GLU A 25 -13.69 -11.99 -7.43
CA GLU A 25 -13.01 -13.15 -6.93
C GLU A 25 -11.85 -13.47 -7.88
N LEU A 26 -10.63 -13.22 -7.42
CA LEU A 26 -9.44 -13.73 -8.08
C LEU A 26 -9.47 -15.25 -7.90
N THR A 27 -10.13 -15.94 -8.82
CA THR A 27 -10.03 -17.38 -8.93
C THR A 27 -8.58 -17.71 -9.26
N GLN A 28 -7.80 -17.96 -8.19
CA GLN A 28 -6.50 -18.59 -8.35
C GLN A 28 -6.77 -20.01 -8.87
N THR A 29 -6.91 -20.15 -10.17
CA THR A 29 -6.80 -21.46 -10.81
C THR A 29 -5.37 -21.93 -10.58
N ARG A 30 -5.12 -22.48 -9.40
CA ARG A 30 -3.91 -23.23 -9.07
C ARG A 30 -4.02 -24.55 -9.82
N SER A 31 -3.90 -24.51 -11.14
CA SER A 31 -3.66 -25.73 -11.89
C SER A 31 -2.25 -26.19 -11.56
N LEU A 32 -2.17 -27.11 -10.60
CA LEU A 32 -0.90 -27.76 -10.21
C LEU A 32 -0.22 -28.35 -11.45
N SER A 33 -1.00 -28.84 -12.41
CA SER A 33 -0.52 -29.36 -13.68
C SER A 33 0.16 -28.30 -14.54
N SER A 34 -0.40 -27.09 -14.63
CA SER A 34 0.21 -25.98 -15.38
C SER A 34 1.50 -25.52 -14.71
N PHE A 35 1.55 -25.51 -13.38
CA PHE A 35 2.76 -25.18 -12.63
C PHE A 35 3.86 -26.24 -12.84
N LEU A 36 3.52 -27.52 -12.72
CA LEU A 36 4.47 -28.63 -12.91
C LEU A 36 4.99 -28.71 -14.34
N SER A 37 4.15 -28.49 -15.35
CA SER A 37 4.59 -28.49 -16.75
C SER A 37 5.56 -27.35 -17.03
N MET A 38 5.24 -26.14 -16.56
CA MET A 38 6.10 -24.98 -16.68
C MET A 38 7.45 -25.19 -15.95
N PHE A 39 7.41 -25.70 -14.72
CA PHE A 39 8.61 -25.98 -13.94
C PHE A 39 9.52 -26.99 -14.65
N ARG A 40 8.94 -28.07 -15.17
CA ARG A 40 9.66 -29.06 -15.96
C ARG A 40 10.31 -28.47 -17.23
N ASP A 41 9.60 -27.59 -17.93
CA ASP A 41 10.13 -26.99 -19.16
C ASP A 41 11.26 -25.99 -18.87
N VAL A 42 11.13 -25.22 -17.78
CA VAL A 42 12.20 -24.33 -17.31
C VAL A 42 13.43 -25.13 -16.85
N LEU A 43 13.22 -26.24 -16.12
CA LEU A 43 14.30 -27.12 -15.66
C LEU A 43 15.06 -27.74 -16.84
N ARG A 44 14.34 -28.21 -17.86
CA ARG A 44 14.93 -28.78 -19.08
C ARG A 44 15.79 -27.76 -19.83
N ARG A 45 15.30 -26.53 -19.97
CA ARG A 45 15.97 -25.48 -20.75
C ARG A 45 17.16 -24.83 -20.06
N THR A 46 17.20 -24.82 -18.73
CA THR A 46 18.21 -24.07 -17.95
C THR A 46 19.26 -24.95 -17.28
N LYS A 47 19.13 -26.28 -17.34
CA LYS A 47 20.07 -27.25 -16.76
C LYS A 47 20.49 -26.91 -15.32
N GLY A 48 19.59 -26.38 -14.48
CA GLY A 48 19.83 -26.09 -13.07
C GLY A 48 20.78 -24.90 -12.76
N SER A 49 21.14 -24.09 -13.75
CA SER A 49 22.02 -22.93 -13.56
C SER A 49 21.30 -21.75 -12.86
N ALA A 50 22.05 -20.69 -12.48
CA ALA A 50 21.46 -19.43 -11.95
C ALA A 50 20.42 -18.80 -12.90
N ARG A 51 20.51 -19.11 -14.21
CA ARG A 51 19.51 -18.75 -15.23
C ARG A 51 18.17 -19.45 -14.97
N PHE A 52 18.17 -20.62 -14.31
CA PHE A 52 16.95 -21.33 -13.93
C PHE A 52 16.06 -20.50 -12.99
N LEU A 53 16.62 -19.90 -11.94
CA LEU A 53 15.85 -19.08 -10.99
C LEU A 53 15.22 -17.87 -11.70
N ARG A 54 15.97 -17.18 -12.55
CA ARG A 54 15.44 -16.05 -13.33
C ARG A 54 14.32 -16.49 -14.27
N ALA A 55 14.52 -17.58 -15.01
CA ALA A 55 13.51 -18.10 -15.92
C ALA A 55 12.26 -18.58 -15.17
N ALA A 56 12.41 -19.21 -14.00
CA ALA A 56 11.31 -19.63 -13.14
C ALA A 56 10.52 -18.42 -12.61
N MET A 57 11.20 -17.37 -12.15
CA MET A 57 10.55 -16.13 -11.69
C MET A 57 9.77 -15.43 -12.81
N ILE A 58 10.35 -15.31 -14.01
CA ILE A 58 9.68 -14.73 -15.19
C ILE A 58 8.45 -15.56 -15.56
N SER A 59 8.57 -16.88 -15.56
CA SER A 59 7.46 -17.76 -15.89
C SER A 59 6.35 -17.73 -14.86
N MET A 60 6.68 -17.64 -13.56
CA MET A 60 5.68 -17.46 -12.50
C MET A 60 4.93 -16.12 -12.62
N ASN A 61 5.63 -15.04 -12.95
CA ASN A 61 5.00 -13.76 -13.21
C ASN A 61 4.12 -13.81 -14.47
N GLY A 62 4.54 -14.52 -15.51
CA GLY A 62 3.75 -14.77 -16.70
C GLY A 62 2.45 -15.53 -16.41
N LEU A 63 2.49 -16.56 -15.55
CA LEU A 63 1.28 -17.27 -15.10
C LEU A 63 0.36 -16.36 -14.26
N ARG A 64 0.91 -15.56 -13.36
CA ARG A 64 0.13 -14.57 -12.61
C ARG A 64 -0.54 -13.59 -13.55
N MET A 65 0.20 -13.06 -14.51
CA MET A 65 -0.34 -12.13 -15.52
C MET A 65 -1.45 -12.78 -16.33
N LYS A 66 -1.30 -14.04 -16.77
CA LYS A 66 -2.35 -14.79 -17.48
C LYS A 66 -3.64 -14.90 -16.66
N ASN A 67 -3.53 -15.20 -15.37
CA ASN A 67 -4.68 -15.28 -14.48
C ASN A 67 -5.37 -13.91 -14.34
N TYR A 68 -4.61 -12.84 -14.19
CA TYR A 68 -5.18 -11.49 -14.16
C TYR A 68 -5.83 -11.08 -15.48
N LEU A 69 -5.20 -11.41 -16.63
CA LEU A 69 -5.77 -11.15 -17.95
C LEU A 69 -7.13 -11.82 -18.10
N GLN A 70 -7.26 -13.08 -17.71
CA GLN A 70 -8.52 -13.81 -17.75
C GLN A 70 -9.56 -13.21 -16.81
N THR A 71 -9.16 -12.84 -15.58
CA THR A 71 -10.05 -12.21 -14.60
C THR A 71 -10.58 -10.88 -15.12
N PHE A 72 -9.69 -10.04 -15.66
CA PHE A 72 -10.07 -8.70 -16.12
C PHE A 72 -10.73 -8.67 -17.50
N ALA A 73 -10.59 -9.72 -18.30
CA ALA A 73 -11.29 -9.84 -19.59
C ALA A 73 -12.84 -9.80 -19.46
N GLY A 74 -13.36 -10.14 -18.26
CA GLY A 74 -14.79 -10.00 -17.95
C GLY A 74 -15.26 -8.56 -17.75
N PHE A 75 -14.34 -7.60 -17.55
CA PHE A 75 -14.65 -6.18 -17.32
C PHE A 75 -14.73 -5.36 -18.62
N LYS A 76 -15.51 -5.85 -19.56
CA LYS A 76 -15.80 -5.12 -20.79
C LYS A 76 -16.54 -3.83 -20.46
N GLY A 77 -15.89 -2.69 -20.59
CA GLY A 77 -16.49 -1.37 -20.35
C GLY A 77 -15.79 -0.52 -19.29
N ALA A 78 -14.97 -1.10 -18.42
CA ALA A 78 -14.12 -0.31 -17.55
C ALA A 78 -13.11 0.48 -18.38
N LYS A 79 -13.07 1.81 -18.20
CA LYS A 79 -12.13 2.69 -18.90
C LYS A 79 -10.93 3.04 -18.02
N ILE A 80 -11.15 3.13 -16.72
CA ILE A 80 -10.15 3.53 -15.74
C ILE A 80 -10.24 2.60 -14.53
N ALA A 81 -9.09 2.19 -14.01
CA ALA A 81 -8.93 1.54 -12.73
C ALA A 81 -8.16 2.48 -11.79
N LEU A 82 -8.74 2.78 -10.63
CA LEU A 82 -8.07 3.55 -9.59
C LEU A 82 -7.55 2.60 -8.52
N LEU A 83 -6.24 2.62 -8.29
CA LEU A 83 -5.59 1.81 -7.28
C LEU A 83 -5.52 2.58 -5.96
N GLY A 84 -6.08 1.97 -4.90
CA GLY A 84 -5.98 2.49 -3.54
C GLY A 84 -4.67 2.12 -2.83
N TYR A 85 -3.88 1.22 -3.43
CA TYR A 85 -2.60 0.74 -2.91
C TYR A 85 -1.56 0.79 -4.02
N ASP A 86 -0.73 1.81 -4.02
CA ASP A 86 0.20 2.12 -5.10
C ASP A 86 1.35 1.10 -5.23
N ILE A 87 2.13 0.92 -4.17
CA ILE A 87 3.36 0.11 -4.19
C ILE A 87 3.15 -1.38 -3.92
N LEU A 88 2.03 -1.75 -3.29
CA LEU A 88 1.72 -3.14 -2.97
C LEU A 88 0.80 -3.80 -3.99
N PHE A 89 0.33 -3.02 -4.97
CA PHE A 89 -0.50 -3.59 -6.04
C PHE A 89 0.39 -4.38 -7.02
N PRO A 90 0.05 -5.63 -7.31
CA PRO A 90 0.90 -6.47 -8.16
C PRO A 90 1.06 -5.88 -9.56
N VAL A 91 2.30 -5.64 -10.00
CA VAL A 91 2.60 -5.14 -11.36
C VAL A 91 1.98 -6.01 -12.45
N ALA A 92 1.91 -7.32 -12.24
CA ALA A 92 1.23 -8.23 -13.17
C ALA A 92 -0.27 -7.93 -13.33
N ALA A 93 -0.93 -7.43 -12.26
CA ALA A 93 -2.33 -7.04 -12.33
C ALA A 93 -2.51 -5.70 -13.06
N THR A 94 -1.64 -4.70 -12.83
CA THR A 94 -1.68 -3.45 -13.58
C THR A 94 -1.44 -3.67 -15.06
N ALA A 95 -0.41 -4.45 -15.41
CA ALA A 95 -0.13 -4.82 -16.80
C ALA A 95 -1.30 -5.55 -17.47
N ALA A 96 -1.99 -6.42 -16.73
CA ALA A 96 -3.16 -7.13 -17.24
C ALA A 96 -4.38 -6.19 -17.46
N LEU A 97 -4.58 -5.20 -16.61
CA LEU A 97 -5.60 -4.16 -16.80
C LEU A 97 -5.28 -3.35 -18.06
N GLN A 98 -4.05 -2.87 -18.21
CA GLN A 98 -3.58 -2.12 -19.37
C GLN A 98 -3.71 -2.93 -20.66
N ALA A 99 -3.36 -4.22 -20.65
CA ALA A 99 -3.52 -5.12 -21.78
C ALA A 99 -5.00 -5.35 -22.19
N ASN A 100 -5.94 -5.15 -21.27
CA ASN A 100 -7.38 -5.14 -21.54
C ASN A 100 -7.92 -3.74 -21.93
N GLY A 101 -7.05 -2.77 -22.16
CA GLY A 101 -7.41 -1.41 -22.56
C GLY A 101 -7.94 -0.54 -21.42
N VAL A 102 -7.70 -0.92 -20.17
CA VAL A 102 -8.08 -0.17 -18.99
C VAL A 102 -6.92 0.73 -18.57
N ARG A 103 -7.14 2.05 -18.54
CA ARG A 103 -6.17 3.02 -18.03
C ARG A 103 -6.04 2.86 -16.52
N VAL A 104 -4.82 2.73 -16.01
CA VAL A 104 -4.56 2.51 -14.60
C VAL A 104 -4.04 3.79 -13.95
N ALA A 105 -4.76 4.28 -12.97
CA ALA A 105 -4.38 5.43 -12.15
C ALA A 105 -4.12 5.00 -10.71
N ALA A 106 -3.12 5.59 -10.05
CA ALA A 106 -2.83 5.33 -8.65
C ALA A 106 -2.62 6.63 -7.88
N LEU A 107 -2.99 6.61 -6.60
CA LEU A 107 -2.69 7.67 -5.64
C LEU A 107 -1.56 7.21 -4.74
N GLN A 108 -0.58 8.07 -4.53
CA GLN A 108 0.44 7.82 -3.52
C GLN A 108 -0.23 7.72 -2.14
N GLU A 109 -0.09 6.59 -1.50
CA GLU A 109 -0.64 6.36 -0.16
C GLU A 109 0.39 6.63 0.92
N ARG A 110 1.64 6.26 0.68
CA ARG A 110 2.72 6.31 1.66
C ARG A 110 3.87 7.19 1.20
N TYR A 111 4.56 7.78 2.16
CA TYR A 111 5.87 8.33 1.90
C TYR A 111 6.84 7.17 1.72
N ILE A 112 7.20 6.93 0.48
CA ILE A 112 8.13 5.87 0.16
C ILE A 112 9.53 6.42 0.36
N HIS A 113 10.33 5.67 1.09
CA HIS A 113 11.77 5.84 0.99
C HIS A 113 12.18 5.33 -0.38
N ALA A 114 12.38 6.25 -1.32
CA ALA A 114 12.69 5.98 -2.72
C ALA A 114 14.02 5.23 -2.96
N PHE A 115 14.69 4.85 -1.90
CA PHE A 115 15.95 4.11 -1.90
C PHE A 115 15.78 2.59 -2.08
N TYR A 116 14.54 2.10 -2.11
CA TYR A 116 14.33 0.67 -2.32
C TYR A 116 14.04 0.40 -3.80
N ASP A 117 15.05 -0.10 -4.51
CA ASP A 117 14.93 -0.65 -5.87
C ASP A 117 13.83 -1.72 -5.99
N SER A 118 13.35 -2.23 -4.85
CA SER A 118 12.27 -3.22 -4.77
C SER A 118 10.86 -2.62 -5.00
N TYR A 119 10.70 -1.31 -4.91
CA TYR A 119 9.41 -0.67 -5.16
C TYR A 119 9.23 -0.42 -6.64
N THR A 120 8.44 -1.25 -7.26
CA THR A 120 8.07 -1.13 -8.67
C THR A 120 6.65 -0.64 -8.79
N VAL A 121 6.44 0.44 -9.52
CA VAL A 121 5.13 0.98 -9.86
C VAL A 121 4.98 0.94 -11.38
N ALA A 122 3.90 0.37 -11.88
CA ALA A 122 3.59 0.34 -13.31
C ALA A 122 2.15 0.80 -13.51
N VAL A 123 1.97 2.08 -13.86
CA VAL A 123 0.66 2.72 -14.01
C VAL A 123 0.70 3.78 -15.12
N ASP A 124 -0.47 4.11 -15.69
CA ASP A 124 -0.55 5.18 -16.68
C ASP A 124 -0.49 6.56 -16.05
N ASP A 125 -1.21 6.76 -14.93
CA ASP A 125 -1.21 8.02 -14.21
C ASP A 125 -0.89 7.78 -12.74
N TYR A 126 0.08 8.53 -12.20
CA TYR A 126 0.42 8.44 -10.79
C TYR A 126 0.35 9.81 -10.14
N PHE A 127 -0.53 9.94 -9.16
CA PHE A 127 -0.75 11.16 -8.40
C PHE A 127 0.09 11.12 -7.13
N VAL A 128 1.03 12.07 -7.01
CA VAL A 128 1.99 12.13 -5.92
C VAL A 128 1.85 13.38 -5.07
N HIS A 129 2.31 13.30 -3.84
CA HIS A 129 2.13 14.36 -2.85
C HIS A 129 2.98 15.61 -3.09
N GLY A 130 4.12 15.49 -3.79
CA GLY A 130 4.99 16.64 -4.00
C GLY A 130 6.14 16.41 -4.97
N ASP A 131 6.82 17.51 -5.32
CA ASP A 131 7.91 17.50 -6.31
C ASP A 131 9.11 16.66 -5.88
N LEU A 132 9.40 16.56 -4.58
CA LEU A 132 10.46 15.70 -4.09
C LEU A 132 10.18 14.24 -4.47
N ILE A 133 8.99 13.78 -4.20
CA ILE A 133 8.55 12.40 -4.54
C ILE A 133 8.53 12.21 -6.05
N LYS A 134 8.04 13.20 -6.79
CA LYS A 134 8.06 13.17 -8.27
C LYS A 134 9.48 12.92 -8.79
N ARG A 135 10.47 13.68 -8.32
CA ARG A 135 11.87 13.50 -8.73
C ARG A 135 12.41 12.12 -8.38
N GLN A 136 12.05 11.59 -7.22
CA GLN A 136 12.46 10.26 -6.79
C GLN A 136 11.93 9.15 -7.71
N TYR A 137 10.66 9.22 -8.09
CA TYR A 137 10.09 8.25 -9.04
C TYR A 137 10.69 8.37 -10.44
N LEU A 138 10.97 9.58 -10.91
CA LEU A 138 11.61 9.81 -12.21
C LEU A 138 13.03 9.25 -12.26
N SER A 139 13.72 9.18 -11.12
CA SER A 139 15.06 8.61 -11.04
C SER A 139 15.09 7.09 -10.85
N ASN A 140 13.96 6.45 -10.56
CA ASN A 140 13.89 5.01 -10.34
C ASN A 140 13.62 4.26 -11.65
N PRO A 141 14.61 3.53 -12.20
CA PRO A 141 14.48 2.83 -13.48
C PRO A 141 13.50 1.64 -13.43
N ASN A 142 13.10 1.20 -12.23
CA ASN A 142 12.17 0.09 -12.04
C ASN A 142 10.70 0.53 -12.07
N CYS A 143 10.43 1.84 -12.21
CA CYS A 143 9.09 2.38 -12.31
C CYS A 143 8.71 2.66 -13.76
N ALA A 144 7.56 2.13 -14.18
CA ALA A 144 6.95 2.36 -15.49
C ALA A 144 5.70 3.24 -15.30
N ILE A 145 5.88 4.55 -15.28
CA ILE A 145 4.82 5.53 -15.05
C ILE A 145 4.66 6.40 -16.29
N GLY A 146 3.45 6.43 -16.85
CA GLY A 146 3.15 7.26 -18.02
C GLY A 146 3.14 8.75 -17.68
N ASN A 147 2.31 9.16 -16.74
CA ASN A 147 2.18 10.54 -16.28
C ASN A 147 2.36 10.63 -14.77
N LEU A 148 3.28 11.46 -14.32
CA LEU A 148 3.55 11.69 -12.91
C LEU A 148 3.07 13.09 -12.52
N ILE A 149 1.97 13.15 -11.76
CA ILE A 149 1.20 14.37 -11.50
C ILE A 149 1.30 14.72 -10.01
N VAL A 150 1.74 15.94 -9.71
CA VAL A 150 1.76 16.44 -8.32
C VAL A 150 0.39 17.00 -7.97
N THR A 151 -0.26 16.42 -6.97
CA THR A 151 -1.59 16.83 -6.49
C THR A 151 -1.61 17.33 -5.05
N GLY A 152 -0.53 17.11 -4.30
CA GLY A 152 -0.53 17.26 -2.85
C GLY A 152 -1.15 16.06 -2.13
N ASP A 153 -1.11 16.06 -0.81
CA ASP A 153 -1.75 15.01 0.00
C ASP A 153 -3.27 15.28 0.07
N PRO A 154 -4.12 14.37 -0.43
CA PRO A 154 -5.57 14.54 -0.38
C PRO A 154 -6.12 14.58 1.06
N ARG A 155 -5.36 14.08 2.05
CA ARG A 155 -5.73 14.15 3.47
C ARG A 155 -5.53 15.54 4.06
N ARG A 156 -4.73 16.40 3.42
CA ARG A 156 -4.42 17.76 3.89
C ARG A 156 -5.68 18.61 4.06
N GLU A 157 -6.64 18.47 3.17
CA GLU A 157 -7.89 19.23 3.27
C GLU A 157 -8.68 18.84 4.53
N LYS A 158 -8.74 17.56 4.85
CA LYS A 158 -9.38 17.07 6.09
C LYS A 158 -8.65 17.59 7.34
N ILE A 159 -7.32 17.60 7.32
CA ILE A 159 -6.52 18.17 8.42
C ILE A 159 -6.81 19.66 8.56
N ARG A 160 -6.89 20.40 7.44
CA ARG A 160 -7.21 21.84 7.44
C ARG A 160 -8.58 22.15 8.03
N GLN A 161 -9.59 21.35 7.71
CA GLN A 161 -10.95 21.48 8.26
C GLN A 161 -10.99 21.30 9.78
N HIS A 162 -10.14 20.43 10.33
CA HIS A 162 -10.07 20.19 11.78
C HIS A 162 -9.15 21.17 12.51
N ARG A 163 -8.41 22.03 11.80
CA ARG A 163 -7.42 22.93 12.41
C ARG A 163 -8.04 23.91 13.41
N ALA A 164 -9.16 24.52 13.04
CA ALA A 164 -9.83 25.48 13.92
C ALA A 164 -10.26 24.83 15.23
N ARG A 165 -10.86 23.66 15.16
CA ARG A 165 -11.25 22.86 16.33
C ARG A 165 -10.04 22.45 17.17
N ALA A 166 -8.95 22.02 16.55
CA ALA A 166 -7.72 21.66 17.27
C ALA A 166 -7.11 22.85 18.02
N LEU A 167 -7.16 24.05 17.43
CA LEU A 167 -6.71 25.28 18.10
C LEU A 167 -7.60 25.65 19.28
N GLU A 168 -8.91 25.49 19.15
CA GLU A 168 -9.87 25.69 20.21
C GLU A 168 -9.65 24.69 21.37
N GLU A 169 -9.51 23.42 21.07
CA GLU A 169 -9.20 22.38 22.06
C GLU A 169 -7.88 22.67 22.78
N ARG A 170 -6.85 23.14 22.06
CA ARG A 170 -5.59 23.54 22.66
C ARG A 170 -5.77 24.69 23.63
N SER A 171 -6.50 25.74 23.26
CA SER A 171 -6.71 26.93 24.08
C SER A 171 -7.57 26.68 25.32
N THR A 172 -8.43 25.67 25.30
CA THR A 172 -9.31 25.32 26.43
C THR A 172 -8.73 24.21 27.29
N ARG A 173 -8.36 23.08 26.68
CA ARG A 173 -7.94 21.86 27.38
C ARG A 173 -6.52 21.95 27.92
N PHE A 174 -5.62 22.61 27.18
CA PHE A 174 -4.20 22.70 27.51
C PHE A 174 -3.75 24.13 27.88
N LYS A 175 -4.70 24.99 28.31
CA LYS A 175 -4.44 26.41 28.65
C LYS A 175 -3.38 26.62 29.72
N ASN A 176 -3.21 25.66 30.62
CA ASN A 176 -2.29 25.72 31.73
C ASN A 176 -0.86 25.26 31.39
N TYR A 177 -0.67 24.76 30.15
CA TYR A 177 0.62 24.25 29.70
C TYR A 177 1.26 25.21 28.70
N MET A 178 2.55 25.46 28.85
CA MET A 178 3.33 26.26 27.91
C MET A 178 3.51 25.47 26.60
N ASN A 179 3.76 24.18 26.71
CA ASN A 179 4.00 23.28 25.59
C ASN A 179 3.01 22.11 25.59
N VAL A 180 2.79 21.54 24.40
CA VAL A 180 2.03 20.29 24.22
C VAL A 180 2.88 19.37 23.36
N CYS A 181 3.20 18.20 23.89
CA CYS A 181 3.94 17.15 23.22
C CYS A 181 2.98 16.04 22.80
N LEU A 182 2.85 15.81 21.49
CA LEU A 182 2.05 14.71 20.97
C LEU A 182 2.91 13.46 20.87
N ILE A 183 2.51 12.41 21.57
CA ILE A 183 3.15 11.11 21.52
C ILE A 183 2.41 10.26 20.48
N LEU A 184 3.14 9.84 19.45
CA LEU A 184 2.61 8.93 18.43
C LEU A 184 2.99 7.50 18.80
N ASP A 185 1.97 6.72 19.15
CA ASP A 185 2.14 5.31 19.47
C ASP A 185 2.12 4.42 18.23
N PHE A 186 2.91 3.36 18.28
CA PHE A 186 2.89 2.30 17.28
C PHE A 186 2.28 1.03 17.88
N HIS A 187 1.56 0.28 17.05
CA HIS A 187 1.00 -1.00 17.46
C HIS A 187 2.08 -1.95 17.96
N THR A 188 1.91 -2.37 19.22
CA THR A 188 2.72 -3.46 19.78
C THR A 188 2.31 -4.78 19.13
N GLN A 189 3.28 -5.51 18.62
CA GLN A 189 3.04 -6.88 18.17
C GLN A 189 3.22 -7.83 19.38
N PRO A 190 2.40 -8.89 19.50
CA PRO A 190 2.65 -9.94 20.48
C PRO A 190 4.04 -10.51 20.32
N ASP A 191 4.72 -10.81 21.44
CA ASP A 191 6.12 -11.30 21.46
C ASP A 191 6.40 -12.51 20.56
N ARG A 192 5.38 -13.32 20.27
CA ARG A 192 5.48 -14.44 19.34
C ARG A 192 5.85 -14.08 17.90
N TYR A 193 5.73 -12.80 17.52
CA TYR A 193 6.06 -12.30 16.18
C TYR A 193 7.36 -11.51 16.11
N THR A 194 8.03 -11.27 17.26
CA THR A 194 9.22 -10.44 17.34
C THR A 194 10.51 -11.15 16.93
N ASN A 195 10.48 -12.46 16.72
CA ASN A 195 11.66 -13.25 16.38
C ASN A 195 12.08 -13.22 14.91
N SER A 196 11.41 -12.46 14.05
CA SER A 196 11.75 -12.36 12.65
C SER A 196 11.62 -10.93 12.16
N PHE A 197 12.75 -10.26 11.93
CA PHE A 197 12.90 -9.04 11.10
C PHE A 197 11.74 -8.00 11.15
N SER A 198 10.97 -7.94 12.23
CA SER A 198 9.90 -6.98 12.32
C SER A 198 10.46 -5.68 12.90
N PHE A 199 10.29 -4.60 12.18
CA PHE A 199 10.50 -3.22 12.65
C PHE A 199 9.48 -2.81 13.73
N TRP A 200 8.74 -3.76 14.28
CA TRP A 200 7.71 -3.53 15.27
C TRP A 200 8.33 -3.60 16.68
N THR A 201 7.93 -2.66 17.49
CA THR A 201 8.34 -2.64 18.90
C THR A 201 7.66 -3.78 19.66
N ASP A 202 8.43 -4.48 20.45
CA ASP A 202 7.91 -5.48 21.41
C ASP A 202 7.28 -4.79 22.63
N ALA A 203 6.56 -5.55 23.45
CA ALA A 203 5.91 -5.03 24.65
C ALA A 203 6.91 -4.42 25.64
N ARG A 204 8.12 -4.96 25.74
CA ARG A 204 9.18 -4.48 26.62
C ARG A 204 9.72 -3.13 26.15
N SER A 205 9.98 -2.98 24.87
CA SER A 205 10.42 -1.72 24.29
C SER A 205 9.37 -0.62 24.44
N ASN A 206 8.09 -0.94 24.29
CA ASN A 206 7.00 0.00 24.54
C ASN A 206 6.91 0.39 26.01
N LEU A 207 7.02 -0.56 26.94
CA LEU A 207 7.02 -0.26 28.36
C LEU A 207 8.17 0.68 28.72
N PHE A 208 9.36 0.41 28.18
CA PHE A 208 10.52 1.29 28.36
C PHE A 208 10.26 2.68 27.79
N PHE A 209 9.69 2.78 26.59
CA PHE A 209 9.35 4.05 25.97
C PHE A 209 8.35 4.86 26.82
N TYR A 210 7.24 4.25 27.28
CA TYR A 210 6.27 4.95 28.12
C TYR A 210 6.81 5.32 29.49
N SER A 211 7.67 4.50 30.09
CA SER A 211 8.35 4.85 31.35
C SER A 211 9.25 6.08 31.16
N HIS A 212 9.92 6.17 30.02
CA HIS A 212 10.73 7.33 29.69
C HIS A 212 9.89 8.60 29.49
N ILE A 213 8.74 8.47 28.80
CA ILE A 213 7.79 9.59 28.63
C ILE A 213 7.24 10.04 29.99
N ALA A 214 6.91 9.12 30.91
CA ALA A 214 6.45 9.47 32.25
C ALA A 214 7.51 10.28 33.01
N ASN A 215 8.77 9.85 32.99
CA ASN A 215 9.89 10.58 33.61
C ASN A 215 10.08 11.98 32.98
N LEU A 216 9.92 12.10 31.66
CA LEU A 216 9.98 13.39 30.97
C LEU A 216 8.82 14.31 31.41
N ALA A 217 7.61 13.76 31.58
CA ALA A 217 6.45 14.53 32.04
C ALA A 217 6.64 15.05 33.47
N GLU A 218 7.18 14.22 34.36
CA GLU A 218 7.52 14.62 35.73
C GLU A 218 8.58 15.72 35.75
N ALA A 219 9.58 15.64 34.88
CA ALA A 219 10.66 16.64 34.80
C ALA A 219 10.23 17.94 34.10
N ASN A 220 9.10 17.98 33.41
CA ASN A 220 8.63 19.12 32.63
C ASN A 220 7.15 19.44 32.91
N PRO A 221 6.82 19.96 34.11
CA PRO A 221 5.43 20.20 34.52
C PRO A 221 4.69 21.23 33.66
N ASP A 222 5.40 22.07 32.91
CA ASP A 222 4.82 23.06 32.00
C ASP A 222 4.48 22.46 30.60
N THR A 223 4.73 21.20 30.43
CA THR A 223 4.48 20.49 29.15
C THR A 223 3.43 19.41 29.36
N ALA A 224 2.35 19.45 28.58
CA ALA A 224 1.39 18.35 28.47
C ALA A 224 1.94 17.28 27.51
N PHE A 225 1.88 16.02 27.92
CA PHE A 225 2.27 14.85 27.13
C PHE A 225 1.07 14.03 26.73
#